data_0e9e74078eb55d60a707b810805f75fc
#
_entry.id   0e9e74078eb55d60a707b810805f75fc
#
_cell.length_a   1.000
_cell.length_b   1.000
_cell.length_c   1.000
_cell.angle_alpha   90.00
_cell.angle_beta   90.00
_cell.angle_gamma   90.00
#
_symmetry.space_group_name_H-M   'P 1'
#
loop_
_entity.id
_entity.type
_entity.pdbx_description
1 polymer ?
#
loop_
_entity_poly.entity_id
_entity_poly.type
_entity_poly.pdbx_seq_one_letter_code
_entity_poly.pdbx_strand_id
1 'polypeptide(L)'
;DVNSGAVHVVDQLSYELLDGLEAPLPANCPQKIAERLQGTYSDAEIQEAYAELYSLYQNGFLFSSDDYEPFAAQMGPAPVKSMCLNIAHDCNLRCSYCFAAQGDFGHGRKLMPFEVGKAAIDFLIEHSANRHNLELDFFGGEPLMNFEVVKQVVAYARSIEKEHHKNFRFTITTNGLLLTDDKIDYINREMSNVVLSIDGRKEINDSLRFRVDGSGSYGAIVPKYQRLVEKRRNGKFDQYYVRGTFTKKN
;
A
#
# COMPACT_ATOMS: atom_id res chain seq x y z
N ASP A 1 13.48 9.66 12.38
CA ASP A 1 14.71 8.88 12.25
C ASP A 1 14.39 7.57 11.52
N VAL A 2 14.95 7.40 10.32
CA VAL A 2 14.57 6.26 9.44
C VAL A 2 15.15 4.93 9.89
N ASN A 3 16.30 4.90 10.52
CA ASN A 3 16.96 3.66 10.91
C ASN A 3 16.35 3.07 12.19
N SER A 4 16.02 3.91 13.17
CA SER A 4 15.30 3.47 14.38
C SER A 4 13.80 3.27 14.18
N GLY A 5 13.22 3.83 13.09
CA GLY A 5 11.78 3.89 12.86
C GLY A 5 11.04 4.88 13.78
N ALA A 6 11.75 5.66 14.58
CA ALA A 6 11.16 6.64 15.50
C ALA A 6 10.63 7.87 14.76
N VAL A 7 9.45 8.34 15.17
CA VAL A 7 8.84 9.59 14.70
C VAL A 7 8.71 10.53 15.89
N HIS A 8 9.40 11.67 15.83
CA HIS A 8 9.38 12.68 16.89
C HIS A 8 8.53 13.86 16.48
N VAL A 9 7.68 14.31 17.37
CA VAL A 9 6.99 15.60 17.27
C VAL A 9 7.79 16.57 18.12
N VAL A 10 8.38 17.58 17.49
CA VAL A 10 9.27 18.56 18.15
C VAL A 10 8.66 19.96 18.08
N ASP A 11 9.00 20.80 19.04
CA ASP A 11 8.69 22.23 19.02
C ASP A 11 9.63 23.01 18.08
N GLN A 12 9.40 24.31 17.98
CA GLN A 12 10.20 25.16 17.08
C GLN A 12 11.67 25.24 17.50
N LEU A 13 11.96 25.31 18.81
CA LEU A 13 13.32 25.36 19.32
C LEU A 13 14.08 24.07 19.00
N SER A 14 13.49 22.92 19.30
CA SER A 14 14.08 21.62 19.01
C SER A 14 14.28 21.40 17.51
N TYR A 15 13.34 21.88 16.68
CA TYR A 15 13.49 21.85 15.21
C TYR A 15 14.69 22.70 14.73
N GLU A 16 14.85 23.91 15.28
CA GLU A 16 15.97 24.80 14.95
C GLU A 16 17.31 24.27 15.48
N LEU A 17 17.31 23.60 16.64
CA LEU A 17 18.50 22.90 17.16
C LEU A 17 18.96 21.79 16.22
N LEU A 18 18.02 20.98 15.70
CA LEU A 18 18.34 19.90 14.77
C LEU A 18 18.98 20.39 13.47
N ASP A 19 18.69 21.63 13.07
CA ASP A 19 19.36 22.26 11.93
C ASP A 19 20.82 22.56 12.25
N GLY A 20 21.72 21.77 11.68
CA GLY A 20 23.17 21.87 11.88
C GLY A 20 23.73 20.93 12.95
N LEU A 21 22.92 20.03 13.53
CA LEU A 21 23.44 18.92 14.33
C LEU A 21 23.77 17.72 13.43
N GLU A 22 24.93 17.14 13.66
CA GLU A 22 25.41 15.91 13.02
C GLU A 22 25.97 14.95 14.06
N ALA A 23 25.75 13.66 13.84
CA ALA A 23 26.34 12.64 14.70
C ALA A 23 27.87 12.54 14.47
N PRO A 24 28.65 12.25 15.52
CA PRO A 24 28.25 12.04 16.91
C PRO A 24 27.93 13.34 17.65
N LEU A 25 26.82 13.34 18.40
CA LEU A 25 26.44 14.51 19.20
C LEU A 25 27.33 14.66 20.43
N PRO A 26 27.89 15.86 20.71
CA PRO A 26 28.57 16.13 21.96
C PRO A 26 27.59 16.20 23.15
N ALA A 27 28.08 15.97 24.37
CA ALA A 27 27.24 16.00 25.57
C ALA A 27 26.62 17.39 25.87
N ASN A 28 27.23 18.46 25.39
CA ASN A 28 26.74 19.84 25.54
C ASN A 28 26.39 20.41 24.15
N CYS A 29 25.40 21.31 24.12
CA CYS A 29 25.02 22.00 22.89
C CYS A 29 26.24 22.67 22.23
N PRO A 30 26.49 22.42 20.94
CA PRO A 30 27.58 23.09 20.23
C PRO A 30 27.46 24.61 20.28
N GLN A 31 28.55 25.27 20.65
CA GLN A 31 28.58 26.74 20.89
C GLN A 31 28.02 27.53 19.70
N LYS A 32 28.38 27.16 18.46
CA LYS A 32 27.86 27.82 17.24
C LYS A 32 26.36 27.77 17.10
N ILE A 33 25.73 26.65 17.53
CA ILE A 33 24.27 26.48 17.47
C ILE A 33 23.62 27.30 18.58
N ALA A 34 24.18 27.24 19.79
CA ALA A 34 23.70 28.05 20.91
C ALA A 34 23.75 29.55 20.59
N GLU A 35 24.90 30.08 20.09
CA GLU A 35 25.04 31.47 19.68
C GLU A 35 24.05 31.92 18.61
N ARG A 36 23.71 31.03 17.65
CA ARG A 36 22.72 31.32 16.62
C ARG A 36 21.31 31.52 17.21
N LEU A 37 20.98 30.83 18.30
CA LEU A 37 19.64 30.81 18.89
C LEU A 37 19.45 31.81 20.05
N GLN A 38 20.55 32.32 20.65
CA GLN A 38 20.54 33.26 21.80
C GLN A 38 19.75 34.56 21.57
N GLY A 39 19.51 34.96 20.33
CA GLY A 39 18.69 36.13 20.01
C GLY A 39 17.17 35.91 20.20
N THR A 40 16.73 34.65 20.24
CA THR A 40 15.33 34.27 20.28
C THR A 40 14.98 33.50 21.55
N TYR A 41 15.90 32.69 22.08
CA TYR A 41 15.71 31.83 23.22
C TYR A 41 16.77 32.10 24.30
N SER A 42 16.42 31.81 25.56
CA SER A 42 17.41 31.89 26.66
C SER A 42 18.37 30.70 26.63
N ASP A 43 19.56 30.88 27.21
CA ASP A 43 20.55 29.81 27.34
C ASP A 43 19.96 28.57 28.07
N ALA A 44 19.12 28.78 29.07
CA ALA A 44 18.49 27.69 29.82
C ALA A 44 17.56 26.87 28.92
N GLU A 45 16.72 27.52 28.10
CA GLU A 45 15.80 26.80 27.17
C GLU A 45 16.59 26.03 26.12
N ILE A 46 17.66 26.62 25.57
CA ILE A 46 18.55 25.97 24.59
C ILE A 46 19.18 24.70 25.17
N GLN A 47 19.73 24.81 26.40
CA GLN A 47 20.37 23.65 27.04
C GLN A 47 19.40 22.55 27.41
N GLU A 48 18.21 22.90 27.89
CA GLU A 48 17.14 21.94 28.22
C GLU A 48 16.69 21.16 26.99
N ALA A 49 16.33 21.87 25.91
CA ALA A 49 15.90 21.24 24.66
C ALA A 49 17.03 20.39 24.03
N TYR A 50 18.27 20.86 24.10
CA TYR A 50 19.41 20.06 23.62
C TYR A 50 19.62 18.79 24.44
N ALA A 51 19.47 18.85 25.77
CA ALA A 51 19.59 17.69 26.63
C ALA A 51 18.55 16.59 26.30
N GLU A 52 17.33 17.00 25.94
CA GLU A 52 16.31 16.06 25.46
C GLU A 52 16.71 15.39 24.14
N LEU A 53 17.17 16.18 23.15
CA LEU A 53 17.66 15.64 21.88
C LEU A 53 18.88 14.72 22.09
N TYR A 54 19.80 15.09 22.96
CA TYR A 54 20.95 14.26 23.30
C TYR A 54 20.55 12.94 23.98
N SER A 55 19.53 12.96 24.83
CA SER A 55 18.97 11.75 25.42
C SER A 55 18.36 10.82 24.35
N LEU A 56 17.63 11.35 23.36
CA LEU A 56 17.12 10.58 22.23
C LEU A 56 18.28 9.96 21.42
N TYR A 57 19.34 10.71 21.19
CA TYR A 57 20.55 10.22 20.52
C TYR A 57 21.21 9.08 21.28
N GLN A 58 21.43 9.24 22.60
CA GLN A 58 22.05 8.20 23.44
C GLN A 58 21.23 6.89 23.48
N ASN A 59 19.91 7.01 23.37
CA ASN A 59 19.00 5.86 23.35
C ASN A 59 18.79 5.26 21.93
N GLY A 60 19.50 5.77 20.91
CA GLY A 60 19.42 5.25 19.54
C GLY A 60 18.14 5.61 18.79
N PHE A 61 17.39 6.64 19.24
CA PHE A 61 16.15 7.11 18.57
C PHE A 61 16.36 8.36 17.72
N LEU A 62 17.56 8.93 17.72
CA LEU A 62 17.93 10.09 16.93
C LEU A 62 19.34 9.89 16.36
N PHE A 63 19.53 10.17 15.06
CA PHE A 63 20.78 9.92 14.33
C PHE A 63 21.29 8.48 14.49
N SER A 64 20.36 7.53 14.50
CA SER A 64 20.68 6.11 14.61
C SER A 64 21.47 5.60 13.40
N SER A 65 22.38 4.66 13.64
CA SER A 65 23.14 4.00 12.58
C SER A 65 22.26 3.03 11.80
N ASP A 66 22.58 2.82 10.52
CA ASP A 66 22.03 1.71 9.75
C ASP A 66 22.81 0.42 10.02
N ASP A 67 22.42 -0.31 11.07
CA ASP A 67 23.04 -1.58 11.42
C ASP A 67 22.75 -2.69 10.39
N TYR A 68 21.80 -2.47 9.47
CA TYR A 68 21.45 -3.41 8.41
C TYR A 68 22.26 -3.20 7.12
N GLU A 69 22.88 -2.04 6.93
CA GLU A 69 23.67 -1.75 5.72
C GLU A 69 24.73 -2.83 5.42
N PRO A 70 25.56 -3.29 6.38
CA PRO A 70 26.54 -4.36 6.14
C PRO A 70 25.87 -5.70 5.79
N PHE A 71 24.65 -5.92 6.29
CA PHE A 71 23.88 -7.13 6.02
C PHE A 71 23.25 -7.07 4.63
N ALA A 72 22.69 -5.91 4.27
CA ALA A 72 22.10 -5.68 2.94
C ALA A 72 23.15 -5.79 1.82
N ALA A 73 24.38 -5.32 2.05
CA ALA A 73 25.47 -5.43 1.09
C ALA A 73 25.88 -6.89 0.79
N GLN A 74 25.61 -7.82 1.71
CA GLN A 74 25.86 -9.26 1.54
C GLN A 74 24.68 -10.01 0.92
N MET A 75 23.50 -9.40 0.90
CA MET A 75 22.31 -9.96 0.28
C MET A 75 22.36 -9.71 -1.23
N GLY A 76 22.47 -10.75 -2.02
CA GLY A 76 22.26 -10.66 -3.48
C GLY A 76 20.84 -10.21 -3.82
N PRO A 77 20.54 -9.96 -5.10
CA PRO A 77 19.19 -9.55 -5.53
C PRO A 77 18.15 -10.57 -5.06
N ALA A 78 17.17 -10.07 -4.29
CA ALA A 78 16.10 -10.92 -3.78
C ALA A 78 15.20 -11.40 -4.94
N PRO A 79 14.86 -12.70 -5.03
CA PRO A 79 13.93 -13.19 -6.02
C PRO A 79 12.57 -12.53 -5.89
N VAL A 80 11.96 -12.12 -7.01
CA VAL A 80 10.62 -11.53 -7.02
C VAL A 80 9.61 -12.59 -6.60
N LYS A 81 8.77 -12.27 -5.61
CA LYS A 81 7.73 -13.16 -5.09
C LYS A 81 6.34 -12.78 -5.57
N SER A 82 6.09 -11.49 -5.68
CA SER A 82 4.76 -10.94 -5.90
C SER A 82 4.80 -9.72 -6.80
N MET A 83 3.68 -9.49 -7.50
CA MET A 83 3.49 -8.35 -8.37
C MET A 83 2.06 -7.82 -8.23
N CYS A 84 1.91 -6.50 -8.26
CA CYS A 84 0.63 -5.84 -8.36
C CYS A 84 0.45 -5.30 -9.79
N LEU A 85 -0.65 -5.67 -10.45
CA LEU A 85 -1.02 -5.16 -11.76
C LEU A 85 -2.14 -4.14 -11.64
N ASN A 86 -1.85 -2.89 -11.96
CA ASN A 86 -2.87 -1.85 -12.13
C ASN A 86 -3.61 -2.08 -13.46
N ILE A 87 -4.52 -3.08 -13.46
CA ILE A 87 -5.16 -3.60 -14.68
C ILE A 87 -6.11 -2.58 -15.34
N ALA A 88 -6.56 -1.59 -14.58
CA ALA A 88 -7.39 -0.49 -15.07
C ALA A 88 -6.93 0.84 -14.47
N HIS A 89 -6.54 1.78 -15.32
CA HIS A 89 -6.39 3.19 -14.98
C HIS A 89 -7.73 3.89 -15.23
N ASP A 90 -8.78 3.38 -14.65
CA ASP A 90 -10.13 3.96 -14.62
C ASP A 90 -10.91 3.38 -13.43
N CYS A 91 -11.89 4.15 -12.93
CA CYS A 91 -12.72 3.74 -11.82
C CYS A 91 -14.14 4.28 -11.98
N ASN A 92 -15.12 3.52 -11.56
CA ASN A 92 -16.54 3.88 -11.53
C ASN A 92 -16.98 4.52 -10.19
N LEU A 93 -16.04 4.75 -9.26
CA LEU A 93 -16.21 5.57 -8.06
C LEU A 93 -15.37 6.85 -8.12
N ARG A 94 -15.70 7.81 -7.22
CA ARG A 94 -14.98 9.08 -7.04
C ARG A 94 -14.69 9.29 -5.57
N CYS A 95 -13.93 8.34 -4.98
CA CYS A 95 -13.57 8.42 -3.56
C CYS A 95 -12.77 9.68 -3.26
N SER A 96 -13.16 10.42 -2.21
CA SER A 96 -12.57 11.72 -1.87
C SER A 96 -11.09 11.65 -1.46
N TYR A 97 -10.63 10.49 -0.97
CA TYR A 97 -9.25 10.24 -0.53
C TYR A 97 -8.42 9.43 -1.54
N CYS A 98 -8.91 9.26 -2.78
CA CYS A 98 -8.28 8.34 -3.73
C CYS A 98 -6.86 8.78 -4.10
N PHE A 99 -5.86 7.98 -3.71
CA PHE A 99 -4.46 8.21 -4.04
C PHE A 99 -4.17 8.05 -5.55
N ALA A 100 -5.02 7.29 -6.25
CA ALA A 100 -4.90 7.01 -7.67
C ALA A 100 -5.60 8.07 -8.56
N ALA A 101 -5.78 9.31 -8.08
CA ALA A 101 -6.45 10.38 -8.80
C ALA A 101 -7.80 9.91 -9.42
N GLN A 102 -8.64 9.28 -8.57
CA GLN A 102 -9.93 8.70 -8.98
C GLN A 102 -9.82 7.58 -10.02
N GLY A 103 -8.67 6.93 -10.06
CA GLY A 103 -8.40 5.74 -10.87
C GLY A 103 -7.54 5.95 -12.09
N ASP A 104 -7.26 7.18 -12.53
CA ASP A 104 -6.46 7.44 -13.73
C ASP A 104 -4.96 7.65 -13.45
N PHE A 105 -4.56 7.70 -12.18
CA PHE A 105 -3.18 7.88 -11.74
C PHE A 105 -2.48 9.14 -12.29
N GLY A 106 -3.24 10.14 -12.73
CA GLY A 106 -2.72 11.36 -13.34
C GLY A 106 -2.22 11.20 -14.78
N HIS A 107 -2.43 10.03 -15.40
CA HIS A 107 -1.95 9.71 -16.75
C HIS A 107 -3.08 9.46 -17.76
N GLY A 108 -4.31 9.80 -17.40
CA GLY A 108 -5.51 9.56 -18.21
C GLY A 108 -6.00 8.12 -18.14
N ARG A 109 -7.27 7.94 -18.51
CA ARG A 109 -7.97 6.66 -18.40
C ARG A 109 -7.53 5.69 -19.47
N LYS A 110 -7.10 4.51 -19.03
CA LYS A 110 -6.61 3.42 -19.89
C LYS A 110 -6.93 2.08 -19.25
N LEU A 111 -7.10 1.06 -20.08
CA LEU A 111 -7.17 -0.33 -19.65
C LEU A 111 -5.91 -1.05 -20.10
N MET A 112 -5.37 -1.89 -19.25
CA MET A 112 -4.19 -2.70 -19.58
C MET A 112 -4.54 -3.69 -20.70
N PRO A 113 -3.80 -3.74 -21.81
CA PRO A 113 -3.98 -4.81 -22.81
C PRO A 113 -3.42 -6.13 -22.27
N PHE A 114 -3.92 -7.25 -22.80
CA PHE A 114 -3.51 -8.59 -22.38
C PHE A 114 -2.00 -8.81 -22.51
N GLU A 115 -1.38 -8.30 -23.56
CA GLU A 115 0.06 -8.46 -23.86
C GLU A 115 0.93 -7.91 -22.73
N VAL A 116 0.53 -6.80 -22.09
CA VAL A 116 1.23 -6.24 -20.92
C VAL A 116 1.07 -7.15 -19.70
N GLY A 117 -0.13 -7.65 -19.45
CA GLY A 117 -0.38 -8.61 -18.38
C GLY A 117 0.38 -9.93 -18.58
N LYS A 118 0.45 -10.41 -19.83
CA LYS A 118 1.26 -11.58 -20.20
C LYS A 118 2.74 -11.35 -19.92
N ALA A 119 3.28 -10.24 -20.40
CA ALA A 119 4.69 -9.89 -20.17
C ALA A 119 5.04 -9.77 -18.68
N ALA A 120 4.10 -9.30 -17.86
CA ALA A 120 4.26 -9.23 -16.40
C ALA A 120 4.33 -10.64 -15.77
N ILE A 121 3.55 -11.61 -16.24
CA ILE A 121 3.64 -13.01 -15.80
C ILE A 121 5.01 -13.60 -16.19
N ASP A 122 5.44 -13.40 -17.44
CA ASP A 122 6.74 -13.89 -17.93
C ASP A 122 7.88 -13.31 -17.10
N PHE A 123 7.86 -12.00 -16.83
CA PHE A 123 8.82 -11.32 -15.96
C PHE A 123 8.83 -11.91 -14.54
N LEU A 124 7.65 -12.12 -13.94
CA LEU A 124 7.55 -12.67 -12.59
C LEU A 124 8.15 -14.07 -12.50
N ILE A 125 7.94 -14.92 -13.51
CA ILE A 125 8.55 -16.24 -13.58
C ILE A 125 10.07 -16.15 -13.71
N GLU A 126 10.56 -15.34 -14.64
CA GLU A 126 12.00 -15.18 -14.91
C GLU A 126 12.77 -14.70 -13.68
N HIS A 127 12.20 -13.76 -12.92
CA HIS A 127 12.86 -13.14 -11.76
C HIS A 127 12.54 -13.80 -10.42
N SER A 128 11.79 -14.90 -10.42
CA SER A 128 11.37 -15.58 -9.17
C SER A 128 12.35 -16.66 -8.69
N ALA A 129 13.41 -16.94 -9.44
CA ALA A 129 14.36 -18.03 -9.17
C ALA A 129 13.63 -19.35 -8.81
N ASN A 130 14.01 -20.00 -7.72
CA ASN A 130 13.43 -21.27 -7.27
C ASN A 130 12.12 -21.13 -6.48
N ARG A 131 11.51 -19.93 -6.41
CA ARG A 131 10.24 -19.75 -5.72
C ARG A 131 9.12 -20.47 -6.45
N HIS A 132 8.48 -21.43 -5.78
CA HIS A 132 7.36 -22.16 -6.33
C HIS A 132 6.06 -21.35 -6.28
N ASN A 133 5.76 -20.70 -5.15
CA ASN A 133 4.55 -19.91 -4.97
C ASN A 133 4.78 -18.45 -5.34
N LEU A 134 4.03 -17.96 -6.31
CA LEU A 134 4.05 -16.59 -6.80
C LEU A 134 2.68 -15.92 -6.55
N GLU A 135 2.68 -14.64 -6.27
CA GLU A 135 1.48 -13.89 -5.94
C GLU A 135 1.25 -12.77 -6.97
N LEU A 136 0.04 -12.68 -7.47
CA LEU A 136 -0.38 -11.63 -8.39
C LEU A 136 -1.64 -10.95 -7.86
N ASP A 137 -1.55 -9.62 -7.65
CA ASP A 137 -2.68 -8.81 -7.19
C ASP A 137 -3.24 -7.96 -8.35
N PHE A 138 -4.51 -8.17 -8.68
CA PHE A 138 -5.24 -7.34 -9.63
C PHE A 138 -5.80 -6.13 -8.90
N PHE A 139 -5.27 -4.98 -9.25
CA PHE A 139 -5.52 -3.69 -8.63
C PHE A 139 -5.76 -2.59 -9.69
N GLY A 140 -5.62 -1.34 -9.29
CA GLY A 140 -5.74 -0.15 -10.13
C GLY A 140 -6.82 0.79 -9.64
N GLY A 141 -7.56 1.39 -10.54
CA GLY A 141 -8.78 2.13 -10.22
C GLY A 141 -9.88 1.17 -9.78
N GLU A 142 -10.47 0.44 -10.74
CA GLU A 142 -11.38 -0.68 -10.48
C GLU A 142 -11.10 -1.84 -11.45
N PRO A 143 -10.50 -2.94 -10.98
CA PRO A 143 -10.09 -4.04 -11.86
C PRO A 143 -11.25 -4.73 -12.58
N LEU A 144 -12.47 -4.71 -12.02
CA LEU A 144 -13.64 -5.30 -12.70
C LEU A 144 -14.08 -4.52 -13.96
N MET A 145 -13.53 -3.33 -14.22
CA MET A 145 -13.69 -2.62 -15.50
C MET A 145 -12.92 -3.28 -16.63
N ASN A 146 -11.87 -4.04 -16.32
CA ASN A 146 -11.04 -4.78 -17.27
C ASN A 146 -11.05 -6.30 -17.00
N PHE A 147 -12.19 -6.82 -16.61
CA PHE A 147 -12.31 -8.18 -16.10
C PHE A 147 -11.98 -9.26 -17.14
N GLU A 148 -12.21 -9.00 -18.42
CA GLU A 148 -11.85 -9.95 -19.49
C GLU A 148 -10.33 -10.14 -19.55
N VAL A 149 -9.55 -9.08 -19.41
CA VAL A 149 -8.09 -9.17 -19.36
C VAL A 149 -7.63 -9.86 -18.06
N VAL A 150 -8.30 -9.63 -16.93
CA VAL A 150 -8.05 -10.41 -15.70
C VAL A 150 -8.18 -11.91 -15.99
N LYS A 151 -9.27 -12.33 -16.65
CA LYS A 151 -9.49 -13.74 -17.00
C LYS A 151 -8.42 -14.29 -17.94
N GLN A 152 -8.02 -13.52 -18.94
CA GLN A 152 -6.97 -13.91 -19.88
C GLN A 152 -5.61 -14.08 -19.19
N VAL A 153 -5.22 -13.15 -18.31
CA VAL A 153 -3.97 -13.23 -17.54
C VAL A 153 -3.97 -14.44 -16.60
N VAL A 154 -5.07 -14.69 -15.90
CA VAL A 154 -5.22 -15.89 -15.05
C VAL A 154 -5.11 -17.17 -15.88
N ALA A 155 -5.82 -17.24 -17.00
CA ALA A 155 -5.79 -18.42 -17.87
C ALA A 155 -4.37 -18.67 -18.43
N TYR A 156 -3.68 -17.62 -18.83
CA TYR A 156 -2.29 -17.71 -19.29
C TYR A 156 -1.36 -18.23 -18.19
N ALA A 157 -1.40 -17.61 -17.01
CA ALA A 157 -0.57 -18.05 -15.89
C ALA A 157 -0.82 -19.53 -15.54
N ARG A 158 -2.10 -19.96 -15.46
CA ARG A 158 -2.46 -21.36 -15.22
C ARG A 158 -1.93 -22.31 -16.30
N SER A 159 -1.89 -21.88 -17.55
CA SER A 159 -1.44 -22.73 -18.66
C SER A 159 0.05 -23.08 -18.59
N ILE A 160 0.86 -22.19 -17.98
CA ILE A 160 2.33 -22.34 -17.92
C ILE A 160 2.86 -22.76 -16.54
N GLU A 161 2.00 -22.79 -15.50
CA GLU A 161 2.39 -23.15 -14.12
C GLU A 161 3.18 -24.46 -14.05
N LYS A 162 2.68 -25.48 -14.73
CA LYS A 162 3.26 -26.82 -14.67
C LYS A 162 4.64 -26.87 -15.33
N GLU A 163 4.79 -26.24 -16.48
CA GLU A 163 6.06 -26.17 -17.24
C GLU A 163 7.15 -25.48 -16.43
N HIS A 164 6.82 -24.38 -15.77
CA HIS A 164 7.76 -23.58 -14.99
C HIS A 164 7.86 -23.99 -13.51
N HIS A 165 7.17 -25.06 -13.08
CA HIS A 165 7.11 -25.50 -11.68
C HIS A 165 6.66 -24.38 -10.72
N LYS A 166 5.71 -23.54 -11.15
CA LYS A 166 5.14 -22.42 -10.39
C LYS A 166 3.70 -22.72 -9.95
N ASN A 167 3.26 -22.01 -8.93
CA ASN A 167 1.89 -22.01 -8.46
C ASN A 167 1.48 -20.55 -8.18
N PHE A 168 0.58 -20.00 -9.00
CA PHE A 168 0.10 -18.64 -8.85
C PHE A 168 -1.05 -18.56 -7.85
N ARG A 169 -0.95 -17.60 -6.94
CA ARG A 169 -2.00 -17.18 -6.04
C ARG A 169 -2.47 -15.79 -6.46
N PHE A 170 -3.73 -15.71 -6.87
CA PHE A 170 -4.31 -14.46 -7.33
C PHE A 170 -5.08 -13.77 -6.22
N THR A 171 -4.96 -12.45 -6.15
CA THR A 171 -5.77 -11.56 -5.32
C THR A 171 -6.46 -10.55 -6.24
N ILE A 172 -7.66 -10.14 -5.89
CA ILE A 172 -8.35 -9.03 -6.55
C ILE A 172 -8.90 -8.07 -5.50
N THR A 173 -8.64 -6.78 -5.68
CA THR A 173 -9.17 -5.71 -4.82
C THR A 173 -10.25 -4.95 -5.58
N THR A 174 -11.48 -4.94 -5.08
CA THR A 174 -12.61 -4.32 -5.79
C THR A 174 -13.48 -3.44 -4.91
N ASN A 175 -14.06 -2.41 -5.51
CA ASN A 175 -15.10 -1.58 -4.91
C ASN A 175 -16.51 -2.22 -4.99
N GLY A 176 -16.65 -3.35 -5.66
CA GLY A 176 -17.85 -4.17 -5.70
C GLY A 176 -18.99 -3.71 -6.60
N LEU A 177 -18.96 -2.50 -7.16
CA LEU A 177 -20.08 -2.00 -7.98
C LEU A 177 -20.37 -2.87 -9.21
N LEU A 178 -19.32 -3.43 -9.83
CA LEU A 178 -19.42 -4.25 -11.04
C LEU A 178 -19.50 -5.75 -10.76
N LEU A 179 -19.62 -6.17 -9.51
CA LEU A 179 -19.88 -7.58 -9.18
C LEU A 179 -21.24 -8.02 -9.72
N THR A 180 -21.22 -9.10 -10.49
CA THR A 180 -22.34 -9.88 -11.00
C THR A 180 -22.16 -11.31 -10.56
N ASP A 181 -23.19 -12.18 -10.67
CA ASP A 181 -23.10 -13.56 -10.21
C ASP A 181 -22.00 -14.35 -10.93
N ASP A 182 -21.85 -14.17 -12.22
CA ASP A 182 -20.79 -14.80 -13.03
C ASP A 182 -19.38 -14.36 -12.60
N LYS A 183 -19.20 -13.07 -12.28
CA LYS A 183 -17.92 -12.56 -11.75
C LYS A 183 -17.63 -13.09 -10.35
N ILE A 184 -18.64 -13.13 -9.49
CA ILE A 184 -18.54 -13.73 -8.15
C ILE A 184 -18.11 -15.20 -8.25
N ASP A 185 -18.74 -15.97 -9.13
CA ASP A 185 -18.42 -17.38 -9.31
C ASP A 185 -16.98 -17.57 -9.84
N TYR A 186 -16.55 -16.74 -10.78
CA TYR A 186 -15.17 -16.75 -11.27
C TYR A 186 -14.17 -16.38 -10.18
N ILE A 187 -14.41 -15.29 -9.45
CA ILE A 187 -13.55 -14.82 -8.35
C ILE A 187 -13.42 -15.92 -7.28
N ASN A 188 -14.52 -16.55 -6.88
CA ASN A 188 -14.49 -17.60 -5.87
C ASN A 188 -13.78 -18.87 -6.33
N ARG A 189 -13.71 -19.12 -7.64
CA ARG A 189 -13.01 -20.27 -8.21
C ARG A 189 -11.52 -20.04 -8.39
N GLU A 190 -11.10 -18.85 -8.85
CA GLU A 190 -9.73 -18.59 -9.28
C GLU A 190 -8.91 -17.75 -8.29
N MET A 191 -9.54 -16.83 -7.54
CA MET A 191 -8.81 -15.92 -6.65
C MET A 191 -8.61 -16.54 -5.28
N SER A 192 -7.35 -16.69 -4.88
CA SER A 192 -6.98 -17.17 -3.53
C SER A 192 -7.46 -16.20 -2.45
N ASN A 193 -7.38 -14.89 -2.72
CA ASN A 193 -7.89 -13.83 -1.86
C ASN A 193 -8.78 -12.86 -2.63
N VAL A 194 -9.69 -12.22 -1.91
CA VAL A 194 -10.44 -11.07 -2.41
C VAL A 194 -10.46 -9.97 -1.35
N VAL A 195 -10.20 -8.74 -1.77
CA VAL A 195 -10.26 -7.56 -0.91
C VAL A 195 -11.48 -6.72 -1.31
N LEU A 196 -12.40 -6.57 -0.36
CA LEU A 196 -13.66 -5.86 -0.52
C LEU A 196 -13.54 -4.47 0.12
N SER A 197 -13.58 -3.43 -0.70
CA SER A 197 -13.37 -2.05 -0.23
C SER A 197 -14.65 -1.43 0.29
N ILE A 198 -14.70 -1.11 1.59
CA ILE A 198 -15.84 -0.46 2.27
C ILE A 198 -15.37 0.31 3.50
N ASP A 199 -15.89 1.50 3.74
CA ASP A 199 -15.49 2.39 4.84
C ASP A 199 -16.50 2.37 6.00
N GLY A 200 -16.86 1.16 6.46
CA GLY A 200 -17.76 0.99 7.60
C GLY A 200 -19.23 1.16 7.24
N ARG A 201 -19.99 1.87 8.08
CA ARG A 201 -21.44 2.03 7.91
C ARG A 201 -21.81 2.98 6.76
N LYS A 202 -23.08 2.92 6.36
CA LYS A 202 -23.61 3.57 5.16
C LYS A 202 -23.27 5.06 5.06
N GLU A 203 -23.48 5.81 6.12
CA GLU A 203 -23.31 7.28 6.13
C GLU A 203 -21.84 7.66 5.87
N ILE A 204 -20.92 6.93 6.49
CA ILE A 204 -19.48 7.13 6.32
C ILE A 204 -19.04 6.71 4.93
N ASN A 205 -19.39 5.49 4.52
CA ASN A 205 -19.03 4.98 3.22
C ASN A 205 -19.52 5.92 2.09
N ASP A 206 -20.78 6.31 2.13
CA ASP A 206 -21.40 7.09 1.05
C ASP A 206 -20.88 8.55 1.01
N SER A 207 -20.39 9.08 2.13
CA SER A 207 -19.75 10.40 2.18
C SER A 207 -18.36 10.43 1.56
N LEU A 208 -17.66 9.28 1.53
CA LEU A 208 -16.28 9.18 1.06
C LEU A 208 -16.15 8.42 -0.26
N ARG A 209 -16.96 7.38 -0.48
CA ARG A 209 -16.93 6.46 -1.62
C ARG A 209 -18.21 6.58 -2.46
N PHE A 210 -18.35 7.70 -3.14
CA PHE A 210 -19.52 7.99 -3.97
C PHE A 210 -19.27 7.63 -5.44
N ARG A 211 -20.36 7.43 -6.18
CA ARG A 211 -20.37 7.17 -7.62
C ARG A 211 -20.07 8.43 -8.42
N VAL A 212 -19.87 8.26 -9.72
CA VAL A 212 -19.64 9.37 -10.65
C VAL A 212 -20.78 10.40 -10.66
N ASP A 213 -22.02 9.96 -10.45
CA ASP A 213 -23.22 10.80 -10.34
C ASP A 213 -23.43 11.43 -8.96
N GLY A 214 -22.49 11.22 -8.03
CA GLY A 214 -22.56 11.73 -6.66
C GLY A 214 -23.39 10.86 -5.70
N SER A 215 -24.08 9.84 -6.18
CA SER A 215 -24.88 8.94 -5.34
C SER A 215 -24.00 8.00 -4.50
N GLY A 216 -24.54 7.53 -3.36
CA GLY A 216 -23.84 6.59 -2.49
C GLY A 216 -23.63 5.21 -3.11
N SER A 217 -22.58 4.53 -2.69
CA SER A 217 -22.24 3.18 -3.18
C SER A 217 -22.67 2.05 -2.26
N TYR A 218 -22.84 2.30 -0.97
CA TYR A 218 -23.06 1.29 0.08
C TYR A 218 -24.21 0.34 -0.22
N GLY A 219 -25.41 0.89 -0.52
CA GLY A 219 -26.60 0.08 -0.79
C GLY A 219 -26.46 -0.84 -2.01
N ALA A 220 -25.59 -0.51 -2.96
CA ALA A 220 -25.34 -1.33 -4.12
C ALA A 220 -24.25 -2.40 -3.91
N ILE A 221 -23.25 -2.12 -3.04
CA ILE A 221 -22.11 -3.04 -2.87
C ILE A 221 -22.35 -4.08 -1.78
N VAL A 222 -22.98 -3.71 -0.66
CA VAL A 222 -23.14 -4.62 0.50
C VAL A 222 -23.87 -5.91 0.15
N PRO A 223 -25.02 -5.92 -0.54
CA PRO A 223 -25.68 -7.17 -0.91
C PRO A 223 -24.81 -8.09 -1.80
N LYS A 224 -23.98 -7.49 -2.66
CA LYS A 224 -23.05 -8.22 -3.53
C LYS A 224 -21.89 -8.81 -2.73
N TYR A 225 -21.36 -8.09 -1.76
CA TYR A 225 -20.33 -8.59 -0.86
C TYR A 225 -20.84 -9.76 -0.01
N GLN A 226 -22.03 -9.63 0.55
CA GLN A 226 -22.66 -10.70 1.32
C GLN A 226 -22.80 -11.96 0.48
N ARG A 227 -23.31 -11.85 -0.76
CA ARG A 227 -23.44 -12.97 -1.69
C ARG A 227 -22.09 -13.59 -2.06
N LEU A 228 -21.07 -12.77 -2.32
CA LEU A 228 -19.71 -13.25 -2.61
C LEU A 228 -19.15 -14.06 -1.44
N VAL A 229 -19.24 -13.52 -0.23
CA VAL A 229 -18.74 -14.15 1.00
C VAL A 229 -19.51 -15.44 1.30
N GLU A 230 -20.84 -15.43 1.17
CA GLU A 230 -21.68 -16.61 1.40
C GLU A 230 -21.29 -17.76 0.46
N LYS A 231 -21.16 -17.50 -0.84
CA LYS A 231 -20.71 -18.49 -1.81
C LYS A 231 -19.26 -18.94 -1.53
N ARG A 232 -18.40 -18.02 -1.04
CA ARG A 232 -16.99 -18.32 -0.80
C ARG A 232 -16.76 -19.27 0.38
N ARG A 233 -17.56 -19.17 1.44
CA ARG A 233 -17.45 -20.04 2.63
C ARG A 233 -17.52 -21.54 2.32
N ASN A 234 -18.17 -21.91 1.23
CA ASN A 234 -18.34 -23.30 0.79
C ASN A 234 -17.46 -23.63 -0.44
N GLY A 235 -16.54 -22.76 -0.82
CA GLY A 235 -15.74 -22.87 -2.02
C GLY A 235 -14.33 -23.42 -1.77
N LYS A 236 -13.52 -23.41 -2.84
CA LYS A 236 -12.10 -23.78 -2.82
C LYS A 236 -11.26 -22.86 -1.94
N PHE A 237 -11.63 -21.58 -1.90
CA PHE A 237 -10.96 -20.54 -1.13
C PHE A 237 -11.98 -19.88 -0.21
N ASP A 238 -11.64 -19.73 1.06
CA ASP A 238 -12.50 -19.15 2.11
C ASP A 238 -12.03 -17.76 2.55
N GLN A 239 -10.80 -17.37 2.20
CA GLN A 239 -10.19 -16.12 2.64
C GLN A 239 -10.72 -14.92 1.87
N TYR A 240 -11.11 -13.89 2.60
CA TYR A 240 -11.42 -12.56 2.09
C TYR A 240 -11.05 -11.49 3.13
N TYR A 241 -10.81 -10.28 2.65
CA TYR A 241 -10.54 -9.14 3.49
C TYR A 241 -11.54 -8.02 3.22
N VAL A 242 -11.91 -7.33 4.28
CA VAL A 242 -12.65 -6.08 4.20
C VAL A 242 -11.67 -4.95 4.49
N ARG A 243 -11.53 -4.00 3.56
CA ARG A 243 -10.57 -2.91 3.67
C ARG A 243 -11.29 -1.57 3.64
N GLY A 244 -11.08 -0.77 4.69
CA GLY A 244 -11.52 0.62 4.78
C GLY A 244 -10.33 1.57 4.86
N THR A 245 -10.57 2.82 4.49
CA THR A 245 -9.59 3.91 4.65
C THR A 245 -10.03 4.80 5.79
N PHE A 246 -9.20 4.85 6.84
CA PHE A 246 -9.42 5.76 7.95
C PHE A 246 -8.91 7.16 7.59
N THR A 247 -9.72 8.18 7.84
CA THR A 247 -9.40 9.59 7.58
C THR A 247 -9.81 10.44 8.79
N LYS A 248 -9.44 11.73 8.81
CA LYS A 248 -9.91 12.68 9.82
C LYS A 248 -11.44 12.90 9.80
N LYS A 249 -12.15 12.37 8.80
CA LYS A 249 -13.61 12.55 8.61
C LYS A 249 -14.43 11.32 9.00
N ASN A 250 -13.80 10.22 9.37
CA ASN A 250 -14.46 8.96 9.74
C ASN A 250 -13.78 8.26 10.92
#